data_54ef8c1c0d3c98f7209c2fdf2f4d75d2
#
_entry.id   54ef8c1c0d3c98f7209c2fdf2f4d75d2
#
_cell.length_a   1.000
_cell.length_b   1.000
_cell.length_c   1.000
_cell.angle_alpha   90.00
_cell.angle_beta   90.00
_cell.angle_gamma   90.00
#
_symmetry.space_group_name_H-M   'P 1'
#
loop_
_entity.id
_entity.type
_entity.pdbx_description
1 polymer ?
#
loop_
_entity_poly.entity_id
_entity_poly.type
_entity_poly.pdbx_seq_one_letter_code
_entity_poly.pdbx_strand_id
1 'polypeptide(L)'
;MTALENVMEAPVQVKKVPKAKARERGVELLERVGLGDRLDHYPSQLSGGQQQRVAIARALVMDPELMLFDEPTSALDPELVGEVLQVMKDLAADGMTMVVVTHEMGFAREVGDQLVFMDGGVICESGEPAEVLDHPAEARTQAFLSSVL
;
A
#
# COMPACT_ATOMS: atom_id res chain seq x y z
N MET A 1 17.58 -2.62 13.41
CA MET A 1 16.71 -1.45 13.66
C MET A 1 15.33 -1.95 14.02
N THR A 2 14.70 -1.37 15.03
CA THR A 2 13.33 -1.64 15.41
C THR A 2 12.33 -1.04 14.39
N ALA A 3 11.03 -1.31 14.53
CA ALA A 3 10.01 -0.71 13.67
C ALA A 3 10.08 0.82 13.71
N LEU A 4 10.14 1.42 14.89
CA LEU A 4 10.25 2.87 15.04
C LEU A 4 11.54 3.43 14.45
N GLU A 5 12.67 2.79 14.68
CA GLU A 5 13.96 3.21 14.10
C GLU A 5 13.93 3.18 12.57
N ASN A 6 13.29 2.17 11.96
CA ASN A 6 13.09 2.08 10.52
C ASN A 6 12.29 3.26 9.96
N VAL A 7 11.22 3.66 10.64
CA VAL A 7 10.40 4.80 10.22
C VAL A 7 11.16 6.11 10.40
N MET A 8 11.93 6.26 11.47
CA MET A 8 12.68 7.50 11.75
C MET A 8 13.92 7.74 10.87
N GLU A 9 14.46 6.68 10.25
CA GLU A 9 15.75 6.75 9.57
C GLU A 9 15.80 7.82 8.48
N ALA A 10 14.85 7.77 7.52
CA ALA A 10 14.84 8.68 6.38
C ALA A 10 14.66 10.16 6.79
N PRO A 11 13.67 10.54 7.64
CA PRO A 11 13.54 11.93 8.05
C PRO A 11 14.76 12.47 8.79
N VAL A 12 15.43 11.64 9.62
CA VAL A 12 16.63 12.07 10.34
C VAL A 12 17.83 12.21 9.40
N GLN A 13 18.08 11.21 8.55
CA GLN A 13 19.27 11.18 7.71
C GLN A 13 19.16 12.10 6.49
N VAL A 14 17.99 12.16 5.84
CA VAL A 14 17.78 12.90 4.58
C VAL A 14 17.28 14.32 4.84
N LYS A 15 16.15 14.46 5.55
CA LYS A 15 15.54 15.76 5.83
C LYS A 15 16.18 16.50 7.02
N LYS A 16 17.12 15.86 7.74
CA LYS A 16 17.76 16.41 8.95
C LYS A 16 16.79 16.84 10.04
N VAL A 17 15.64 16.17 10.12
CA VAL A 17 14.64 16.40 11.17
C VAL A 17 15.23 16.03 12.52
N PRO A 18 15.06 16.85 13.58
CA PRO A 18 15.49 16.50 14.93
C PRO A 18 14.91 15.16 15.39
N LYS A 19 15.75 14.29 16.00
CA LYS A 19 15.33 12.94 16.41
C LYS A 19 14.04 12.91 17.24
N ALA A 20 13.83 13.90 18.12
CA ALA A 20 12.64 13.98 18.93
C ALA A 20 11.35 14.15 18.08
N LYS A 21 11.39 15.03 17.08
CA LYS A 21 10.27 15.24 16.14
C LYS A 21 10.05 14.03 15.22
N ALA A 22 11.14 13.44 14.73
CA ALA A 22 11.06 12.22 13.92
C ALA A 22 10.46 11.06 14.71
N ARG A 23 10.77 10.96 16.02
CA ARG A 23 10.19 9.96 16.90
C ARG A 23 8.69 10.17 17.12
N GLU A 24 8.27 11.39 17.42
CA GLU A 24 6.86 11.74 17.60
C GLU A 24 6.05 11.37 16.36
N ARG A 25 6.50 11.80 15.18
CA ARG A 25 5.86 11.48 13.90
C ARG A 25 5.89 9.99 13.57
N GLY A 26 7.00 9.30 13.88
CA GLY A 26 7.13 7.86 13.68
C GLY A 26 6.17 7.05 14.54
N VAL A 27 5.98 7.44 15.82
CA VAL A 27 5.00 6.82 16.73
C VAL A 27 3.58 7.00 16.17
N GLU A 28 3.19 8.24 15.84
CA GLU A 28 1.88 8.57 15.27
C GLU A 28 1.57 7.70 14.03
N LEU A 29 2.53 7.56 13.11
CA LEU A 29 2.33 6.78 11.89
C LEU A 29 2.26 5.28 12.17
N LEU A 30 3.06 4.75 13.09
CA LEU A 30 2.97 3.35 13.49
C LEU A 30 1.65 3.03 14.21
N GLU A 31 1.14 3.95 15.04
CA GLU A 31 -0.19 3.83 15.62
C GLU A 31 -1.28 3.84 14.53
N ARG A 32 -1.17 4.74 13.55
CA ARG A 32 -2.10 4.85 12.42
C ARG A 32 -2.18 3.56 11.59
N VAL A 33 -1.07 2.84 11.43
CA VAL A 33 -1.05 1.54 10.74
C VAL A 33 -1.29 0.35 11.69
N GLY A 34 -1.74 0.60 12.92
CA GLY A 34 -2.10 -0.44 13.89
C GLY A 34 -0.90 -1.16 14.52
N LEU A 35 0.24 -0.48 14.66
CA LEU A 35 1.49 -1.02 15.21
C LEU A 35 2.02 -0.23 16.41
N GLY A 36 1.16 0.49 17.12
CA GLY A 36 1.55 1.30 18.28
C GLY A 36 2.14 0.49 19.44
N ASP A 37 1.77 -0.79 19.56
CA ASP A 37 2.31 -1.74 20.54
C ASP A 37 3.58 -2.48 20.06
N ARG A 38 4.07 -2.20 18.85
CA ARG A 38 5.19 -2.88 18.19
C ARG A 38 6.40 -1.98 17.90
N LEU A 39 6.47 -0.80 18.48
CA LEU A 39 7.49 0.22 18.21
C LEU A 39 8.93 -0.31 18.33
N ASP A 40 9.18 -1.11 19.37
CA ASP A 40 10.50 -1.63 19.70
C ASP A 40 10.78 -3.04 19.15
N HIS A 41 9.84 -3.60 18.33
CA HIS A 41 10.03 -4.90 17.71
C HIS A 41 10.97 -4.79 16.50
N TYR A 42 11.82 -5.82 16.35
CA TYR A 42 12.63 -6.01 15.15
C TYR A 42 11.83 -6.69 14.04
N PRO A 43 12.19 -6.51 12.75
CA PRO A 43 11.50 -7.17 11.64
C PRO A 43 11.30 -8.67 11.82
N SER A 44 12.27 -9.38 12.39
CA SER A 44 12.17 -10.83 12.67
C SER A 44 11.12 -11.20 13.72
N GLN A 45 10.58 -10.23 14.45
CA GLN A 45 9.54 -10.40 15.47
C GLN A 45 8.15 -9.98 14.96
N LEU A 46 8.07 -9.55 13.70
CA LEU A 46 6.85 -9.06 13.05
C LEU A 46 6.37 -10.05 11.99
N SER A 47 5.05 -10.21 11.86
CA SER A 47 4.46 -10.94 10.74
C SER A 47 4.74 -10.23 9.40
N GLY A 48 4.56 -10.91 8.28
CA GLY A 48 4.71 -10.31 6.95
C GLY A 48 3.82 -9.08 6.76
N GLY A 49 2.55 -9.16 7.16
CA GLY A 49 1.62 -8.01 7.12
C GLY A 49 2.04 -6.86 8.02
N GLN A 50 2.59 -7.15 9.22
CA GLN A 50 3.15 -6.12 10.10
C GLN A 50 4.38 -5.45 9.49
N GLN A 51 5.29 -6.22 8.88
CA GLN A 51 6.45 -5.67 8.17
C GLN A 51 6.02 -4.76 7.01
N GLN A 52 5.01 -5.16 6.25
CA GLN A 52 4.46 -4.35 5.16
C GLN A 52 3.86 -3.05 5.68
N ARG A 53 3.14 -3.08 6.80
CA ARG A 53 2.59 -1.86 7.43
C ARG A 53 3.70 -0.95 7.97
N VAL A 54 4.81 -1.47 8.48
CA VAL A 54 6.00 -0.68 8.81
C VAL A 54 6.59 -0.03 7.54
N ALA A 55 6.64 -0.75 6.41
CA ALA A 55 7.12 -0.19 5.15
C ALA A 55 6.23 0.96 4.65
N ILE A 56 4.91 0.84 4.79
CA ILE A 56 3.97 1.92 4.50
C ILE A 56 4.23 3.14 5.41
N ALA A 57 4.33 2.95 6.72
CA ALA A 57 4.62 4.03 7.66
C ALA A 57 5.97 4.72 7.36
N ARG A 58 6.98 3.94 6.96
CA ARG A 58 8.30 4.43 6.54
C ARG A 58 8.23 5.31 5.27
N ALA A 59 7.32 5.02 4.35
CA ALA A 59 7.08 5.87 3.18
C ALA A 59 6.32 7.14 3.57
N LEU A 60 5.26 7.01 4.39
CA LEU A 60 4.41 8.12 4.82
C LEU A 60 5.13 9.19 5.65
N VAL A 61 6.15 8.79 6.44
CA VAL A 61 6.90 9.75 7.29
C VAL A 61 7.66 10.79 6.48
N MET A 62 7.84 10.55 5.19
CA MET A 62 8.47 11.49 4.26
C MET A 62 7.49 12.51 3.67
N ASP A 63 6.21 12.48 4.07
CA ASP A 63 5.12 13.32 3.59
C ASP A 63 5.06 13.35 2.05
N PRO A 64 4.86 12.19 1.39
CA PRO A 64 4.85 12.09 -0.05
C PRO A 64 3.57 12.68 -0.66
N GLU A 65 3.67 13.31 -1.83
CA GLU A 65 2.50 13.73 -2.62
C GLU A 65 1.87 12.56 -3.38
N LEU A 66 2.65 11.52 -3.65
CA LEU A 66 2.23 10.32 -4.37
C LEU A 66 2.89 9.09 -3.76
N MET A 67 2.13 8.03 -3.54
CA MET A 67 2.64 6.71 -3.14
C MET A 67 2.53 5.70 -4.29
N LEU A 68 3.60 4.93 -4.47
CA LEU A 68 3.65 3.84 -5.44
C LEU A 68 3.66 2.51 -4.70
N PHE A 69 2.71 1.63 -5.03
CA PHE A 69 2.64 0.27 -4.50
C PHE A 69 2.78 -0.73 -5.65
N ASP A 70 3.76 -1.60 -5.53
CA ASP A 70 4.00 -2.68 -6.48
C ASP A 70 3.71 -4.02 -5.80
N GLU A 71 2.54 -4.58 -6.09
CA GLU A 71 2.03 -5.83 -5.51
C GLU A 71 2.22 -5.94 -3.98
N PRO A 72 1.67 -5.01 -3.17
CA PRO A 72 1.97 -4.91 -1.74
C PRO A 72 1.53 -6.13 -0.92
N THR A 73 0.72 -7.02 -1.48
CA THR A 73 0.17 -8.21 -0.80
C THR A 73 0.68 -9.54 -1.35
N SER A 74 1.44 -9.55 -2.45
CA SER A 74 1.81 -10.77 -3.18
C SER A 74 2.64 -11.78 -2.38
N ALA A 75 3.44 -11.30 -1.42
CA ALA A 75 4.29 -12.12 -0.56
C ALA A 75 3.67 -12.45 0.81
N LEU A 76 2.38 -12.16 1.00
CA LEU A 76 1.68 -12.33 2.27
C LEU A 76 0.80 -13.58 2.27
N ASP A 77 0.65 -14.17 3.45
CA ASP A 77 -0.38 -15.17 3.68
C ASP A 77 -1.77 -14.53 3.50
N PRO A 78 -2.75 -15.24 2.91
CA PRO A 78 -4.10 -14.69 2.66
C PRO A 78 -4.77 -14.08 3.89
N GLU A 79 -4.52 -14.62 5.08
CA GLU A 79 -5.06 -14.12 6.34
C GLU A 79 -4.52 -12.72 6.71
N LEU A 80 -3.34 -12.33 6.19
CA LEU A 80 -2.68 -11.06 6.49
C LEU A 80 -2.96 -9.97 5.44
N VAL A 81 -3.46 -10.35 4.27
CA VAL A 81 -3.75 -9.43 3.15
C VAL A 81 -4.73 -8.34 3.57
N GLY A 82 -5.82 -8.73 4.26
CA GLY A 82 -6.87 -7.81 4.67
C GLY A 82 -6.39 -6.64 5.52
N GLU A 83 -5.42 -6.88 6.42
CA GLU A 83 -4.87 -5.83 7.29
C GLU A 83 -4.09 -4.77 6.51
N VAL A 84 -3.35 -5.18 5.47
CA VAL A 84 -2.58 -4.26 4.62
C VAL A 84 -3.51 -3.48 3.70
N LEU A 85 -4.49 -4.15 3.08
CA LEU A 85 -5.48 -3.49 2.23
C LEU A 85 -6.32 -2.48 3.02
N GLN A 86 -6.66 -2.76 4.28
CA GLN A 86 -7.39 -1.82 5.12
C GLN A 86 -6.59 -0.52 5.34
N VAL A 87 -5.29 -0.62 5.64
CA VAL A 87 -4.43 0.57 5.75
C VAL A 87 -4.42 1.37 4.44
N MET A 88 -4.35 0.70 3.30
CA MET A 88 -4.38 1.38 1.99
C MET A 88 -5.74 2.04 1.71
N LYS A 89 -6.86 1.42 2.11
CA LYS A 89 -8.20 2.02 2.04
C LYS A 89 -8.30 3.29 2.88
N ASP A 90 -7.77 3.24 4.10
CA ASP A 90 -7.76 4.40 4.99
C ASP A 90 -6.93 5.56 4.41
N LEU A 91 -5.79 5.25 3.77
CA LEU A 91 -4.98 6.24 3.06
C LEU A 91 -5.72 6.88 1.88
N ALA A 92 -6.46 6.08 1.09
CA ALA A 92 -7.27 6.59 -0.01
C ALA A 92 -8.39 7.51 0.51
N ALA A 93 -9.08 7.09 1.58
CA ALA A 93 -10.14 7.89 2.21
C ALA A 93 -9.62 9.23 2.75
N ASP A 94 -8.36 9.29 3.18
CA ASP A 94 -7.69 10.52 3.60
C ASP A 94 -7.19 11.38 2.42
N GLY A 95 -7.44 10.97 1.18
CA GLY A 95 -7.08 11.71 -0.03
C GLY A 95 -5.63 11.51 -0.50
N MET A 96 -4.95 10.45 -0.07
CA MET A 96 -3.61 10.13 -0.56
C MET A 96 -3.68 9.70 -2.04
N THR A 97 -2.92 10.38 -2.89
CA THR A 97 -2.75 9.95 -4.28
C THR A 97 -1.88 8.69 -4.33
N MET A 98 -2.39 7.64 -4.97
CA MET A 98 -1.69 6.36 -5.06
C MET A 98 -1.72 5.80 -6.47
N VAL A 99 -0.62 5.17 -6.89
CA VAL A 99 -0.60 4.24 -8.03
C VAL A 99 -0.32 2.85 -7.47
N VAL A 100 -1.22 1.92 -7.72
CA VAL A 100 -1.17 0.58 -7.13
C VAL A 100 -1.18 -0.48 -8.22
N VAL A 101 -0.14 -1.28 -8.30
CA VAL A 101 -0.12 -2.53 -9.07
C VAL A 101 -0.63 -3.63 -8.13
N THR A 102 -1.72 -4.28 -8.49
CA THR A 102 -2.36 -5.30 -7.64
C THR A 102 -3.14 -6.31 -8.44
N HIS A 103 -3.30 -7.50 -7.90
CA HIS A 103 -4.23 -8.52 -8.35
C HIS A 103 -5.48 -8.63 -7.44
N GLU A 104 -5.61 -7.75 -6.46
CA GLU A 104 -6.76 -7.68 -5.56
C GLU A 104 -7.92 -6.90 -6.22
N MET A 105 -8.71 -7.58 -7.08
CA MET A 105 -9.76 -6.93 -7.87
C MET A 105 -10.84 -6.27 -7.02
N GLY A 106 -11.16 -6.86 -5.85
CA GLY A 106 -12.10 -6.26 -4.89
C GLY A 106 -11.60 -4.93 -4.34
N PHE A 107 -10.32 -4.85 -4.00
CA PHE A 107 -9.68 -3.60 -3.56
C PHE A 107 -9.68 -2.55 -4.68
N ALA A 108 -9.27 -2.94 -5.90
CA ALA A 108 -9.24 -2.03 -7.04
C ALA A 108 -10.61 -1.45 -7.36
N ARG A 109 -11.67 -2.26 -7.25
CA ARG A 109 -13.07 -1.83 -7.43
C ARG A 109 -13.52 -0.82 -6.39
N GLU A 110 -13.16 -1.07 -5.12
CA GLU A 110 -13.68 -0.29 -3.99
C GLU A 110 -12.99 1.06 -3.84
N VAL A 111 -11.70 1.13 -4.19
CA VAL A 111 -10.83 2.28 -3.85
C VAL A 111 -10.35 3.04 -5.08
N GLY A 112 -10.29 2.39 -6.25
CA GLY A 112 -9.73 3.00 -7.45
C GLY A 112 -10.67 4.04 -8.07
N ASP A 113 -10.12 5.20 -8.44
CA ASP A 113 -10.80 6.17 -9.31
C ASP A 113 -10.64 5.80 -10.79
N GLN A 114 -9.53 5.14 -11.11
CA GLN A 114 -9.20 4.67 -12.45
C GLN A 114 -8.50 3.32 -12.39
N LEU A 115 -8.93 2.40 -13.25
CA LEU A 115 -8.28 1.12 -13.46
C LEU A 115 -7.61 1.09 -14.83
N VAL A 116 -6.39 0.54 -14.88
CA VAL A 116 -5.63 0.35 -16.11
C VAL A 116 -5.23 -1.12 -16.20
N PHE A 117 -5.69 -1.80 -17.26
CA PHE A 117 -5.24 -3.15 -17.58
C PHE A 117 -4.09 -3.12 -18.58
N MET A 118 -2.99 -3.77 -18.22
CA MET A 118 -1.77 -3.84 -19.06
C MET A 118 -1.45 -5.29 -19.41
N ASP A 119 -1.03 -5.49 -20.67
CA ASP A 119 -0.51 -6.77 -21.13
C ASP A 119 0.61 -6.53 -22.17
N GLY A 120 1.67 -7.33 -22.11
CA GLY A 120 2.80 -7.19 -23.03
C GLY A 120 3.49 -5.81 -23.04
N GLY A 121 3.41 -5.07 -21.92
CA GLY A 121 4.03 -3.74 -21.79
C GLY A 121 3.21 -2.58 -22.39
N VAL A 122 1.98 -2.83 -22.80
CA VAL A 122 1.06 -1.81 -23.33
C VAL A 122 -0.23 -1.75 -22.53
N ILE A 123 -0.86 -0.57 -22.52
CA ILE A 123 -2.19 -0.40 -21.93
C ILE A 123 -3.19 -0.99 -22.92
N CYS A 124 -3.92 -2.03 -22.48
CA CYS A 124 -4.97 -2.66 -23.26
C CYS A 124 -6.31 -1.97 -23.05
N GLU A 125 -6.63 -1.65 -21.80
CA GLU A 125 -7.89 -1.04 -21.44
C GLU A 125 -7.72 -0.14 -20.22
N SER A 126 -8.50 0.95 -20.13
CA SER A 126 -8.52 1.82 -18.97
C SER A 126 -9.87 2.48 -18.82
N GLY A 127 -10.31 2.70 -17.57
CA GLY A 127 -11.59 3.33 -17.28
C GLY A 127 -11.92 3.30 -15.81
N GLU A 128 -13.16 3.60 -15.48
CA GLU A 128 -13.71 3.43 -14.14
C GLU A 128 -13.65 1.94 -13.75
N PRO A 129 -13.21 1.61 -12.51
CA PRO A 129 -13.04 0.21 -12.10
C PRO A 129 -14.27 -0.67 -12.32
N ALA A 130 -15.47 -0.18 -12.00
CA ALA A 130 -16.71 -0.93 -12.20
C ALA A 130 -16.95 -1.27 -13.69
N GLU A 131 -16.72 -0.31 -14.60
CA GLU A 131 -16.88 -0.51 -16.03
C GLU A 131 -15.90 -1.55 -16.56
N VAL A 132 -14.60 -1.40 -16.24
CA VAL A 132 -13.55 -2.31 -16.74
C VAL A 132 -13.69 -3.71 -16.17
N LEU A 133 -14.11 -3.84 -14.89
CA LEU A 133 -14.26 -5.14 -14.24
C LEU A 133 -15.53 -5.88 -14.59
N ASP A 134 -16.66 -5.17 -14.78
CA ASP A 134 -17.97 -5.80 -15.05
C ASP A 134 -18.29 -5.88 -16.55
N HIS A 135 -17.82 -4.92 -17.33
CA HIS A 135 -18.13 -4.77 -18.75
C HIS A 135 -16.90 -4.53 -19.61
N PRO A 136 -15.84 -5.36 -19.48
CA PRO A 136 -14.61 -5.16 -20.24
C PRO A 136 -14.88 -5.18 -21.75
N ALA A 137 -14.40 -4.14 -22.43
CA ALA A 137 -14.58 -3.99 -23.87
C ALA A 137 -13.56 -4.82 -24.67
N GLU A 138 -12.34 -4.93 -24.15
CA GLU A 138 -11.22 -5.59 -24.82
C GLU A 138 -11.20 -7.10 -24.57
N ALA A 139 -11.07 -7.89 -25.65
CA ALA A 139 -11.07 -9.35 -25.58
C ALA A 139 -9.96 -9.88 -24.65
N ARG A 140 -8.83 -9.19 -24.57
CA ARG A 140 -7.71 -9.59 -23.71
C ARG A 140 -8.03 -9.36 -22.22
N THR A 141 -8.71 -8.27 -21.89
CA THR A 141 -9.22 -7.97 -20.54
C THR A 141 -10.25 -9.01 -20.13
N GLN A 142 -11.20 -9.34 -21.02
CA GLN A 142 -12.22 -10.36 -20.79
C GLN A 142 -11.60 -11.72 -20.49
N ALA A 143 -10.61 -12.14 -21.27
CA ALA A 143 -9.91 -13.42 -21.07
C ALA A 143 -9.17 -13.46 -19.72
N PHE A 144 -8.54 -12.36 -19.33
CA PHE A 144 -7.87 -12.27 -18.04
C PHE A 144 -8.86 -12.34 -16.88
N LEU A 145 -9.89 -11.49 -16.87
CA LEU A 145 -10.88 -11.44 -15.79
C LEU A 145 -11.63 -12.75 -15.61
N SER A 146 -11.98 -13.45 -16.70
CA SER A 146 -12.60 -14.78 -16.62
C SER A 146 -11.72 -15.87 -16.02
N SER A 147 -10.41 -15.65 -15.88
CA SER A 147 -9.47 -16.58 -15.25
C SER A 147 -9.18 -16.24 -13.78
N VAL A 148 -9.53 -15.05 -13.31
CA VAL A 148 -9.19 -14.54 -11.96
C VAL A 148 -10.42 -14.33 -11.09
N LEU A 149 -11.61 -14.12 -11.69
CA LEU A 149 -12.91 -13.98 -11.04
C LEU A 149 -13.73 -15.26 -11.17
#